data_97b3d85aea8e183a3602da56e1d48fb0
#
_entry.id   97b3d85aea8e183a3602da56e1d48fb0
#
_cell.length_a   1.000
_cell.length_b   1.000
_cell.length_c   1.000
_cell.angle_alpha   90.00
_cell.angle_beta   90.00
_cell.angle_gamma   90.00
#
_symmetry.space_group_name_H-M   'P 1'
#
loop_
_entity.id
_entity.type
_entity.pdbx_description
1 polymer ?
#
loop_
_entity_poly.entity_id
_entity_poly.type
_entity_poly.pdbx_seq_one_letter_code
_entity_poly.pdbx_strand_id
1 'polypeptide(L)'
;DYMNGHSRHFEPIPDTWVKMRDILLFWSAKGIDGFRCDMAEMVPVEFWGWVIPQIKAEHPELIFIAEIYNPGEYRNYLFNGKFDYLYDKVGLYDTLRAITCGWESATAIPQRWQSLGGIEKRMLNFLENHDEQRIASDYFAGNGSKAIPAMIVSACMNTNPVMIYFGQELGEHGM
;
A
#
# COMPACT_ATOMS: atom_id res chain seq x y z
N ASP A 1 -12.95 -21.42 7.15
CA ASP A 1 -11.90 -21.53 6.15
C ASP A 1 -12.13 -20.53 5.02
N TYR A 2 -11.51 -19.36 5.15
CA TYR A 2 -11.68 -18.25 4.22
C TYR A 2 -11.13 -18.56 2.82
N MET A 3 -10.01 -19.27 2.75
CA MET A 3 -9.34 -19.61 1.48
C MET A 3 -10.19 -20.48 0.57
N ASN A 4 -11.12 -21.24 1.12
CA ASN A 4 -12.04 -22.07 0.32
C ASN A 4 -13.31 -21.32 -0.10
N GLY A 5 -13.45 -20.05 0.21
CA GLY A 5 -14.58 -19.20 -0.20
C GLY A 5 -15.93 -19.63 0.37
N HIS A 6 -15.94 -20.49 1.40
CA HIS A 6 -17.14 -21.19 1.82
C HIS A 6 -17.79 -20.66 3.07
N SER A 7 -17.15 -19.74 3.81
CA SER A 7 -17.77 -19.16 4.97
C SER A 7 -17.37 -17.69 5.15
N ARG A 8 -18.33 -16.81 5.06
CA ARG A 8 -18.22 -15.42 5.54
C ARG A 8 -18.94 -15.25 6.88
N HIS A 9 -19.08 -16.35 7.61
CA HIS A 9 -19.65 -16.36 8.94
C HIS A 9 -18.55 -16.07 9.96
N PHE A 10 -18.63 -14.90 10.59
CA PHE A 10 -17.72 -14.47 11.64
C PHE A 10 -18.47 -14.25 12.97
N GLU A 11 -19.56 -15.00 13.16
CA GLU A 11 -20.33 -15.06 14.41
C GLU A 11 -20.35 -16.53 14.92
N PRO A 12 -19.82 -16.79 16.13
CA PRO A 12 -19.11 -15.84 16.99
C PRO A 12 -17.79 -15.37 16.37
N ILE A 13 -17.30 -14.21 16.83
CA ILE A 13 -16.01 -13.65 16.36
C ILE A 13 -14.92 -14.71 16.52
N PRO A 14 -14.13 -15.01 15.47
CA PRO A 14 -13.06 -16.00 15.54
C PRO A 14 -12.00 -15.65 16.59
N ASP A 15 -11.57 -16.64 17.35
CA ASP A 15 -10.53 -16.46 18.39
C ASP A 15 -9.23 -15.85 17.81
N THR A 16 -8.85 -16.20 16.59
CA THR A 16 -7.70 -15.61 15.90
C THR A 16 -7.86 -14.10 15.74
N TRP A 17 -9.07 -13.60 15.45
CA TRP A 17 -9.31 -12.17 15.32
C TRP A 17 -9.10 -11.43 16.64
N VAL A 18 -9.57 -12.01 17.73
CA VAL A 18 -9.38 -11.46 19.08
C VAL A 18 -7.90 -11.39 19.43
N LYS A 19 -7.14 -12.46 19.17
CA LYS A 19 -5.70 -12.49 19.38
C LYS A 19 -4.94 -11.46 18.54
N MET A 20 -5.30 -11.32 17.28
CA MET A 20 -4.69 -10.31 16.39
C MET A 20 -5.01 -8.88 16.84
N ARG A 21 -6.24 -8.61 17.30
CA ARG A 21 -6.58 -7.32 17.92
C ARG A 21 -5.68 -7.04 19.13
N ASP A 22 -5.51 -8.01 20.00
CA ASP A 22 -4.71 -7.84 21.22
C ASP A 22 -3.22 -7.61 20.91
N ILE A 23 -2.70 -8.24 19.83
CA ILE A 23 -1.35 -7.98 19.30
C ILE A 23 -1.25 -6.53 18.78
N LEU A 24 -2.23 -6.08 18.01
CA LEU A 24 -2.25 -4.71 17.49
C LEU A 24 -2.30 -3.69 18.64
N LEU A 25 -3.16 -3.88 19.64
CA LEU A 25 -3.23 -3.03 20.83
C LEU A 25 -1.91 -3.02 21.61
N PHE A 26 -1.27 -4.19 21.77
CA PHE A 26 0.04 -4.29 22.44
C PHE A 26 1.09 -3.41 21.76
N TRP A 27 1.19 -3.47 20.43
CA TRP A 27 2.16 -2.64 19.70
C TRP A 27 1.77 -1.17 19.66
N SER A 28 0.48 -0.86 19.54
CA SER A 28 -0.03 0.51 19.62
C SER A 28 0.38 1.19 20.92
N ALA A 29 0.29 0.49 22.04
CA ALA A 29 0.71 0.98 23.35
C ALA A 29 2.24 1.22 23.48
N LYS A 30 3.06 0.79 22.49
CA LYS A 30 4.50 1.07 22.44
C LYS A 30 4.83 2.41 21.75
N GLY A 31 3.85 3.17 21.29
CA GLY A 31 4.05 4.47 20.68
C GLY A 31 4.50 4.41 19.22
N ILE A 32 4.04 3.42 18.47
CA ILE A 32 4.21 3.38 17.01
C ILE A 32 3.22 4.31 16.33
N ASP A 33 3.50 4.71 15.09
CA ASP A 33 2.67 5.64 14.31
C ASP A 33 1.62 4.93 13.46
N GLY A 34 1.75 3.62 13.24
CA GLY A 34 0.80 2.86 12.44
C GLY A 34 1.28 1.48 12.06
N PHE A 35 0.50 0.83 11.17
CA PHE A 35 0.76 -0.51 10.68
C PHE A 35 0.73 -0.57 9.16
N ARG A 36 1.74 -1.18 8.58
CA ARG A 36 1.68 -1.69 7.21
C ARG A 36 1.19 -3.14 7.27
N CYS A 37 0.11 -3.42 6.58
CA CYS A 37 -0.55 -4.70 6.58
C CYS A 37 -0.21 -5.47 5.30
N ASP A 38 0.63 -6.47 5.47
CA ASP A 38 1.11 -7.36 4.41
C ASP A 38 -0.04 -8.17 3.82
N MET A 39 -0.08 -8.27 2.48
CA MET A 39 -1.07 -9.05 1.75
C MET A 39 -2.50 -8.89 2.31
N ALA A 40 -2.88 -7.63 2.62
CA ALA A 40 -4.13 -7.36 3.34
C ALA A 40 -5.37 -7.85 2.58
N GLU A 41 -5.33 -7.93 1.25
CA GLU A 41 -6.41 -8.46 0.44
C GLU A 41 -6.63 -9.98 0.60
N MET A 42 -5.66 -10.70 1.17
CA MET A 42 -5.80 -12.12 1.50
C MET A 42 -6.49 -12.37 2.84
N VAL A 43 -6.73 -11.30 3.60
CA VAL A 43 -7.46 -11.32 4.87
C VAL A 43 -8.85 -10.74 4.64
N PRO A 44 -9.93 -11.35 5.20
CA PRO A 44 -11.29 -10.85 5.00
C PRO A 44 -11.42 -9.37 5.32
N VAL A 45 -12.05 -8.61 4.44
CA VAL A 45 -12.31 -7.18 4.68
C VAL A 45 -13.11 -6.95 5.97
N GLU A 46 -13.93 -7.90 6.35
CA GLU A 46 -14.71 -7.90 7.59
C GLU A 46 -13.81 -7.89 8.84
N PHE A 47 -12.67 -8.60 8.80
CA PHE A 47 -11.69 -8.54 9.89
C PHE A 47 -11.14 -7.12 10.05
N TRP A 48 -10.72 -6.51 8.97
CA TRP A 48 -10.18 -5.14 9.01
C TRP A 48 -11.22 -4.14 9.49
N GLY A 49 -12.43 -4.22 8.94
CA GLY A 49 -13.56 -3.39 9.35
C GLY A 49 -13.98 -3.57 10.81
N TRP A 50 -13.70 -4.74 11.40
CA TRP A 50 -13.93 -5.03 12.80
C TRP A 50 -12.79 -4.55 13.70
N VAL A 51 -11.53 -4.77 13.30
CA VAL A 51 -10.38 -4.51 14.18
C VAL A 51 -9.92 -3.06 14.16
N ILE A 52 -9.82 -2.43 12.98
CA ILE A 52 -9.26 -1.06 12.85
C ILE A 52 -10.04 -0.04 13.69
N PRO A 53 -11.39 -0.01 13.69
CA PRO A 53 -12.13 0.91 14.54
C PRO A 53 -11.88 0.71 16.04
N GLN A 54 -11.65 -0.52 16.48
CA GLN A 54 -11.35 -0.82 17.89
C GLN A 54 -9.98 -0.27 18.29
N ILE A 55 -8.96 -0.46 17.44
CA ILE A 55 -7.63 0.10 17.67
C ILE A 55 -7.68 1.63 17.70
N LYS A 56 -8.36 2.25 16.72
CA LYS A 56 -8.48 3.70 16.63
C LYS A 56 -9.36 4.32 17.73
N ALA A 57 -10.19 3.56 18.40
CA ALA A 57 -10.93 4.03 19.56
C ALA A 57 -10.00 4.36 20.74
N GLU A 58 -8.90 3.61 20.90
CA GLU A 58 -7.86 3.84 21.92
C GLU A 58 -6.70 4.69 21.42
N HIS A 59 -6.36 4.56 20.11
CA HIS A 59 -5.23 5.20 19.44
C HIS A 59 -5.68 5.85 18.13
N PRO A 60 -6.40 6.97 18.17
CA PRO A 60 -7.02 7.60 16.99
C PRO A 60 -6.01 8.15 15.98
N GLU A 61 -4.75 8.39 16.40
CA GLU A 61 -3.66 8.89 15.59
C GLU A 61 -3.04 7.84 14.66
N LEU A 62 -3.24 6.56 14.93
CA LEU A 62 -2.60 5.48 14.18
C LEU A 62 -3.07 5.41 12.74
N ILE A 63 -2.11 5.15 11.85
CA ILE A 63 -2.34 5.01 10.41
C ILE A 63 -2.28 3.53 10.03
N PHE A 64 -3.26 3.09 9.21
CA PHE A 64 -3.28 1.74 8.65
C PHE A 64 -3.07 1.80 7.13
N ILE A 65 -2.01 1.16 6.66
CA ILE A 65 -1.63 1.09 5.24
C ILE A 65 -1.79 -0.36 4.79
N ALA A 66 -2.57 -0.59 3.74
CA ALA A 66 -2.79 -1.93 3.19
C ALA A 66 -2.00 -2.15 1.90
N GLU A 67 -1.42 -3.33 1.79
CA GLU A 67 -0.95 -3.86 0.53
C GLU A 67 -2.11 -4.55 -0.19
N ILE A 68 -2.63 -3.90 -1.23
CA ILE A 68 -3.72 -4.39 -2.09
C ILE A 68 -3.26 -4.28 -3.54
N TYR A 69 -3.28 -5.38 -4.27
CA TYR A 69 -2.88 -5.42 -5.68
C TYR A 69 -4.05 -5.47 -6.65
N ASN A 70 -5.26 -5.79 -6.17
CA ASN A 70 -6.46 -5.77 -7.00
C ASN A 70 -7.12 -4.38 -6.96
N PRO A 71 -7.07 -3.56 -8.04
CA PRO A 71 -7.71 -2.23 -8.07
C PRO A 71 -9.23 -2.28 -7.85
N GLY A 72 -9.87 -3.40 -8.20
CA GLY A 72 -11.31 -3.60 -7.96
C GLY A 72 -11.67 -3.62 -6.47
N GLU A 73 -10.71 -3.97 -5.60
CA GLU A 73 -10.89 -4.05 -4.16
C GLU A 73 -10.49 -2.77 -3.41
N TYR A 74 -9.85 -1.80 -4.05
CA TYR A 74 -9.36 -0.59 -3.37
C TYR A 74 -10.44 0.08 -2.52
N ARG A 75 -11.63 0.32 -3.11
CA ARG A 75 -12.73 0.98 -2.40
C ARG A 75 -13.26 0.12 -1.26
N ASN A 76 -13.32 -1.19 -1.44
CA ASN A 76 -13.77 -2.13 -0.43
C ASN A 76 -12.88 -2.05 0.83
N TYR A 77 -11.56 -2.11 0.64
CA TYR A 77 -10.62 -2.04 1.78
C TYR A 77 -10.51 -0.64 2.39
N LEU A 78 -10.63 0.43 1.60
CA LEU A 78 -10.69 1.79 2.15
C LEU A 78 -11.94 2.04 2.98
N PHE A 79 -13.12 1.67 2.47
CA PHE A 79 -14.39 2.09 3.10
C PHE A 79 -14.97 1.05 4.04
N ASN A 80 -14.96 -0.23 3.68
CA ASN A 80 -15.42 -1.31 4.55
C ASN A 80 -14.29 -1.80 5.45
N GLY A 81 -13.07 -1.96 4.93
CA GLY A 81 -11.89 -2.35 5.68
C GLY A 81 -11.34 -1.26 6.62
N LYS A 82 -11.67 0.03 6.38
CA LYS A 82 -11.27 1.18 7.21
C LYS A 82 -9.78 1.55 7.13
N PHE A 83 -9.07 1.10 6.12
CA PHE A 83 -7.69 1.53 5.89
C PHE A 83 -7.58 3.01 5.57
N ASP A 84 -6.50 3.63 5.99
CA ASP A 84 -6.20 5.04 5.70
C ASP A 84 -5.59 5.19 4.31
N TYR A 85 -4.65 4.30 3.97
CA TYR A 85 -3.94 4.32 2.69
C TYR A 85 -3.77 2.92 2.12
N LEU A 86 -3.62 2.84 0.79
CA LEU A 86 -3.29 1.64 0.05
C LEU A 86 -2.01 1.86 -0.77
N TYR A 87 -1.24 0.81 -1.01
CA TYR A 87 -0.13 0.86 -1.97
C TYR A 87 -0.62 1.13 -3.38
N ASP A 88 -0.04 2.11 -4.07
CA ASP A 88 -0.27 2.32 -5.51
C ASP A 88 0.75 1.52 -6.33
N LYS A 89 0.70 0.19 -6.19
CA LYS A 89 1.60 -0.73 -6.88
C LYS A 89 1.20 -0.91 -8.34
N VAL A 90 0.00 -1.43 -8.57
CA VAL A 90 -0.49 -1.81 -9.90
C VAL A 90 -0.82 -0.59 -10.78
N GLY A 91 -1.15 0.53 -10.15
CA GLY A 91 -1.40 1.78 -10.85
C GLY A 91 -0.11 2.54 -11.17
N LEU A 92 0.32 3.40 -10.25
CA LEU A 92 1.39 4.36 -10.49
C LEU A 92 2.78 3.70 -10.54
N TYR A 93 3.11 2.79 -9.59
CA TYR A 93 4.42 2.15 -9.58
C TYR A 93 4.71 1.41 -10.90
N ASP A 94 3.82 0.50 -11.30
CA ASP A 94 4.02 -0.28 -12.54
C ASP A 94 4.12 0.61 -13.78
N THR A 95 3.29 1.67 -13.83
CA THR A 95 3.34 2.64 -14.93
C THR A 95 4.66 3.40 -14.96
N LEU A 96 5.13 3.92 -13.84
CA LEU A 96 6.38 4.67 -13.79
C LEU A 96 7.59 3.79 -14.12
N ARG A 97 7.57 2.54 -13.66
CA ARG A 97 8.58 1.55 -14.03
C ARG A 97 8.57 1.28 -15.53
N ALA A 98 7.41 1.01 -16.12
CA ALA A 98 7.27 0.74 -17.54
C ALA A 98 7.75 1.92 -18.40
N ILE A 99 7.41 3.17 -18.01
CA ILE A 99 7.86 4.38 -18.68
C ILE A 99 9.38 4.53 -18.58
N THR A 100 9.96 4.33 -17.40
CA THR A 100 11.40 4.45 -17.14
C THR A 100 12.19 3.40 -17.93
N CYS A 101 11.67 2.19 -18.06
CA CYS A 101 12.24 1.12 -18.88
C CYS A 101 12.03 1.33 -20.39
N GLY A 102 11.20 2.30 -20.80
CA GLY A 102 10.90 2.57 -22.22
C GLY A 102 9.84 1.65 -22.82
N TRP A 103 9.05 0.96 -21.99
CA TRP A 103 8.00 0.04 -22.43
C TRP A 103 6.64 0.71 -22.59
N GLU A 104 6.44 1.87 -21.98
CA GLU A 104 5.18 2.61 -22.02
C GLU A 104 5.42 4.11 -22.22
N SER A 105 4.43 4.81 -22.75
CA SER A 105 4.46 6.27 -22.92
C SER A 105 4.06 6.99 -21.64
N ALA A 106 4.69 8.15 -21.37
CA ALA A 106 4.31 9.02 -20.24
C ALA A 106 2.84 9.50 -20.29
N THR A 107 2.18 9.40 -21.44
CA THR A 107 0.74 9.69 -21.60
C THR A 107 -0.15 8.74 -20.79
N ALA A 108 0.40 7.61 -20.29
CA ALA A 108 -0.32 6.70 -19.40
C ALA A 108 -0.55 7.28 -18.01
N ILE A 109 0.31 8.20 -17.53
CA ILE A 109 0.22 8.75 -16.15
C ILE A 109 -1.15 9.39 -15.88
N PRO A 110 -1.66 10.33 -16.71
CA PRO A 110 -2.99 10.90 -16.46
C PRO A 110 -4.12 9.87 -16.45
N GLN A 111 -4.03 8.83 -17.28
CA GLN A 111 -5.03 7.77 -17.31
C GLN A 111 -5.05 6.95 -16.01
N ARG A 112 -3.86 6.64 -15.47
CA ARG A 112 -3.74 5.94 -14.18
C ARG A 112 -4.30 6.77 -13.04
N TRP A 113 -3.99 8.05 -13.02
CA TRP A 113 -4.55 8.98 -12.06
C TRP A 113 -6.08 9.00 -12.12
N GLN A 114 -6.65 9.19 -13.30
CA GLN A 114 -8.10 9.24 -13.51
C GLN A 114 -8.81 7.94 -13.11
N SER A 115 -8.15 6.79 -13.30
CA SER A 115 -8.73 5.48 -12.94
C SER A 115 -8.96 5.29 -11.45
N LEU A 116 -8.28 6.05 -10.59
CA LEU A 116 -8.49 6.01 -9.13
C LEU A 116 -9.84 6.64 -8.72
N GLY A 117 -10.39 7.55 -9.54
CA GLY A 117 -11.78 8.01 -9.39
C GLY A 117 -12.12 8.62 -8.03
N GLY A 118 -11.25 9.48 -7.48
CA GLY A 118 -11.49 10.22 -6.23
C GLY A 118 -10.82 9.61 -4.98
N ILE A 119 -10.07 8.51 -5.12
CA ILE A 119 -9.29 7.96 -3.99
C ILE A 119 -7.80 8.27 -4.07
N GLU A 120 -7.38 9.16 -4.97
CA GLU A 120 -5.98 9.46 -5.27
C GLU A 120 -5.19 9.85 -4.01
N LYS A 121 -5.80 10.60 -3.12
CA LYS A 121 -5.18 11.03 -1.85
C LYS A 121 -5.06 9.92 -0.80
N ARG A 122 -5.64 8.77 -1.08
CA ARG A 122 -5.61 7.60 -0.20
C ARG A 122 -4.61 6.55 -0.69
N MET A 123 -3.79 6.88 -1.69
CA MET A 123 -2.76 5.99 -2.22
C MET A 123 -1.39 6.36 -1.65
N LEU A 124 -0.62 5.36 -1.21
CA LEU A 124 0.79 5.48 -0.87
C LEU A 124 1.61 5.26 -2.14
N ASN A 125 2.29 6.29 -2.61
CA ASN A 125 3.19 6.21 -3.75
C ASN A 125 4.57 5.72 -3.33
N PHE A 126 5.24 4.98 -4.20
CA PHE A 126 6.60 4.50 -3.98
C PHE A 126 7.26 4.08 -5.30
N LEU A 127 8.59 3.95 -5.31
CA LEU A 127 9.35 3.39 -6.43
C LEU A 127 10.18 2.18 -6.03
N GLU A 128 10.38 1.96 -4.74
CA GLU A 128 11.08 0.82 -4.19
C GLU A 128 10.39 0.33 -2.92
N ASN A 129 10.45 -0.96 -2.68
CA ASN A 129 10.18 -1.60 -1.41
C ASN A 129 11.00 -2.89 -1.31
N HIS A 130 10.75 -3.72 -0.29
CA HIS A 130 11.48 -4.98 -0.08
C HIS A 130 11.12 -6.10 -1.07
N ASP A 131 10.02 -5.95 -1.83
CA ASP A 131 9.55 -6.94 -2.82
C ASP A 131 9.88 -6.55 -4.26
N GLU A 132 10.15 -5.26 -4.51
CA GLU A 132 10.33 -4.72 -5.84
C GLU A 132 11.79 -4.45 -6.18
N GLN A 133 12.09 -4.37 -7.47
CA GLN A 133 13.42 -4.05 -7.96
C GLN A 133 13.85 -2.65 -7.51
N ARG A 134 15.12 -2.51 -7.15
CA ARG A 134 15.71 -1.20 -6.86
C ARG A 134 15.65 -0.31 -8.11
N ILE A 135 15.35 0.97 -7.93
CA ILE A 135 15.26 1.89 -9.08
C ILE A 135 16.57 2.06 -9.84
N ALA A 136 17.71 1.93 -9.16
CA ALA A 136 19.02 2.03 -9.78
C ALA A 136 19.48 0.71 -10.44
N SER A 137 18.77 -0.40 -10.23
CA SER A 137 19.11 -1.70 -10.83
C SER A 137 18.91 -1.71 -12.35
N ASP A 138 19.57 -2.64 -13.02
CA ASP A 138 19.42 -2.86 -14.47
C ASP A 138 18.01 -3.27 -14.87
N TYR A 139 17.22 -3.77 -13.92
CA TYR A 139 15.83 -4.20 -14.12
C TYR A 139 14.82 -3.07 -13.99
N PHE A 140 15.26 -1.86 -13.62
CA PHE A 140 14.40 -0.67 -13.55
C PHE A 140 15.04 0.47 -14.37
N ALA A 141 15.77 1.39 -13.75
CA ALA A 141 16.33 2.56 -14.44
C ALA A 141 17.79 2.36 -14.92
N GLY A 142 18.53 1.43 -14.34
CA GLY A 142 19.94 1.18 -14.59
C GLY A 142 20.88 2.15 -13.84
N ASN A 143 20.37 3.29 -13.38
CA ASN A 143 21.06 4.21 -12.47
C ASN A 143 20.04 5.16 -11.82
N GLY A 144 20.40 5.71 -10.64
CA GLY A 144 19.52 6.58 -9.87
C GLY A 144 19.13 7.87 -10.59
N SER A 145 20.02 8.46 -11.38
CA SER A 145 19.75 9.71 -12.10
C SER A 145 18.64 9.56 -13.14
N LYS A 146 18.59 8.44 -13.83
CA LYS A 146 17.54 8.14 -14.81
C LYS A 146 16.17 7.98 -14.16
N ALA A 147 16.11 7.62 -12.88
CA ALA A 147 14.87 7.46 -12.12
C ALA A 147 14.31 8.80 -11.55
N ILE A 148 15.07 9.89 -11.58
CA ILE A 148 14.64 11.17 -11.00
C ILE A 148 13.29 11.64 -11.54
N PRO A 149 12.97 11.61 -12.84
CA PRO A 149 11.65 12.01 -13.33
C PRO A 149 10.51 11.20 -12.72
N ALA A 150 10.68 9.88 -12.58
CA ALA A 150 9.71 9.00 -11.95
C ALA A 150 9.54 9.35 -10.46
N MET A 151 10.64 9.66 -9.75
CA MET A 151 10.60 10.08 -8.36
C MET A 151 9.85 11.40 -8.18
N ILE A 152 10.09 12.39 -9.05
CA ILE A 152 9.37 13.67 -9.03
C ILE A 152 7.86 13.45 -9.22
N VAL A 153 7.46 12.64 -10.19
CA VAL A 153 6.04 12.32 -10.39
C VAL A 153 5.47 11.64 -9.16
N SER A 154 6.14 10.60 -8.66
CA SER A 154 5.68 9.84 -7.48
C SER A 154 5.50 10.74 -6.25
N ALA A 155 6.42 11.68 -6.01
CA ALA A 155 6.44 12.51 -4.82
C ALA A 155 5.62 13.80 -4.94
N CYS A 156 5.45 14.35 -6.15
CA CYS A 156 4.94 15.71 -6.32
C CYS A 156 3.59 15.78 -7.06
N MET A 157 3.09 14.66 -7.59
CA MET A 157 1.84 14.66 -8.35
C MET A 157 0.63 14.96 -7.49
N ASN A 158 0.68 14.65 -6.19
CA ASN A 158 -0.40 14.86 -5.24
C ASN A 158 0.14 15.16 -3.84
N THR A 159 -0.76 15.26 -2.86
CA THR A 159 -0.47 15.45 -1.42
C THR A 159 -0.60 14.16 -0.61
N ASN A 160 -0.63 13.03 -1.26
CA ASN A 160 -0.65 11.70 -0.65
C ASN A 160 0.73 11.31 -0.09
N PRO A 161 0.80 10.35 0.83
CA PRO A 161 2.07 9.89 1.37
C PRO A 161 2.95 9.23 0.30
N VAL A 162 4.26 9.38 0.50
CA VAL A 162 5.29 8.79 -0.37
C VAL A 162 6.24 7.98 0.50
N MET A 163 6.50 6.75 0.11
CA MET A 163 7.49 5.91 0.77
C MET A 163 8.84 6.01 0.05
N ILE A 164 9.88 6.29 0.80
CA ILE A 164 11.27 6.19 0.36
C ILE A 164 11.87 4.94 0.99
N TYR A 165 12.34 4.03 0.17
CA TYR A 165 12.95 2.80 0.66
C TYR A 165 14.41 3.04 1.06
N PHE A 166 14.87 2.30 2.06
CA PHE A 166 16.22 2.41 2.62
C PHE A 166 17.31 2.37 1.54
N GLY A 167 18.16 3.41 1.47
CA GLY A 167 19.24 3.52 0.51
C GLY A 167 18.82 4.02 -0.88
N GLN A 168 17.54 4.28 -1.12
CA GLN A 168 17.05 4.79 -2.41
C GLN A 168 17.69 6.12 -2.77
N GLU A 169 17.91 7.00 -1.81
CA GLU A 169 18.55 8.31 -1.96
C GLU A 169 20.01 8.21 -2.38
N LEU A 170 20.65 7.09 -2.13
CA LEU A 170 22.04 6.80 -2.51
C LEU A 170 22.16 6.11 -3.88
N GLY A 171 21.01 5.74 -4.47
CA GLY A 171 20.99 4.95 -5.70
C GLY A 171 21.50 3.52 -5.49
N GLU A 172 21.13 2.91 -4.35
CA GLU A 172 21.45 1.52 -4.05
C GLU A 172 20.96 0.60 -5.16
N HIS A 173 21.87 -0.20 -5.72
CA HIS A 173 21.55 -1.07 -6.86
C HIS A 173 20.82 -2.35 -6.43
N GLY A 174 21.13 -2.85 -5.24
CA GLY A 174 20.58 -4.10 -4.75
C GLY A 174 20.78 -5.30 -5.69
N MET A 175 20.46 -6.47 -5.23
CA MET A 175 20.32 -7.65 -6.10
C MET A 175 18.86 -8.06 -6.18
#